data_2cf353e62b18a01d3d762566884c93a4
#
_entry.id   2cf353e62b18a01d3d762566884c93a4
#
_cell.length_a   1.000
_cell.length_b   1.000
_cell.length_c   1.000
_cell.angle_alpha   90.00
_cell.angle_beta   90.00
_cell.angle_gamma   90.00
#
_symmetry.space_group_name_H-M   'P 1'
#
loop_
_entity.id
_entity.type
_entity.pdbx_description
1 polymer ?
#
loop_
_entity_poly.entity_id
_entity_poly.type
_entity_poly.pdbx_seq_one_letter_code
_entity_poly.pdbx_strand_id
1 'polypeptide(L)'
;MNNFDHPQSTADISRRDVLKALGLGTVALTFPGLLRSTTALAKQAEIALKPIPRTGEMVPAVGLGTHMAFDVKPGKPRDHLRDVMKIFFDGGGRVIDTSPLYGMAEVSIGDFATALGITRQLFIADKIWVTGEWLGDDSHAQRQLQRSMERLWRDQIDLLQVHSLVNARTVLQAMQEWKKEGRIRYLGVTHHQPSYFNLIAPWVEKGALDFVQVRYSLATRLAEERILPAALDTGTAVMVNMPFEKARLFKIVKGQPLPDFAGEIGCETWAQFFLKWIISHPAVTCAIPATTNPKHQADNIAALKGPLPDKEMRSRMLKHMETIPEFDKVAKMPAYPGKTFDGVVRRGRR
;
A
#
# COMPACT_ATOMS: atom_id res chain seq x y z
N MET A 1 20.85 45.67 55.60
CA MET A 1 22.30 45.33 55.69
C MET A 1 22.57 44.18 54.75
N ASN A 2 23.51 44.40 53.87
CA ASN A 2 24.16 43.55 52.88
C ASN A 2 23.47 43.33 51.55
N ASN A 3 23.86 44.21 50.63
CA ASN A 3 23.89 44.09 49.21
C ASN A 3 24.84 42.95 48.80
N PHE A 4 24.46 42.21 47.74
CA PHE A 4 25.43 41.60 46.81
C PHE A 4 24.94 41.81 45.38
N ASP A 5 25.68 42.69 44.72
CA ASP A 5 25.61 42.93 43.26
C ASP A 5 26.08 41.70 42.47
N HIS A 6 25.36 41.39 41.40
CA HIS A 6 25.84 40.53 40.32
C HIS A 6 26.03 41.39 39.04
N PRO A 7 27.21 41.31 38.39
CA PRO A 7 27.37 41.89 37.07
C PRO A 7 26.91 40.88 35.99
N GLN A 8 25.99 41.32 35.15
CA GLN A 8 25.67 40.70 33.89
C GLN A 8 26.80 40.97 32.87
N SER A 9 27.21 39.93 32.15
CA SER A 9 27.90 40.06 30.88
C SER A 9 27.49 38.90 29.98
N THR A 10 26.51 39.14 29.16
CA THR A 10 26.15 38.28 28.02
C THR A 10 26.88 38.83 26.80
N ALA A 11 27.91 38.12 26.34
CA ALA A 11 28.52 38.39 25.03
C ALA A 11 27.68 37.69 23.96
N ASP A 12 26.97 38.48 23.18
CA ASP A 12 26.27 38.06 21.97
C ASP A 12 27.28 37.68 20.90
N ILE A 13 27.42 36.39 20.64
CA ILE A 13 28.22 35.86 19.51
C ILE A 13 27.35 35.93 18.25
N SER A 14 27.64 36.87 17.37
CA SER A 14 26.96 37.05 16.09
C SER A 14 27.24 35.89 15.15
N ARG A 15 26.22 35.48 14.37
CA ARG A 15 26.33 34.46 13.32
C ARG A 15 27.43 34.73 12.29
N ARG A 16 27.97 35.96 12.23
CA ARG A 16 29.07 36.34 11.35
C ARG A 16 30.44 35.91 11.89
N ASP A 17 30.58 35.73 13.18
CA ASP A 17 31.87 35.38 13.79
C ASP A 17 32.15 33.86 13.76
N VAL A 18 31.12 33.07 13.66
CA VAL A 18 31.22 31.59 13.47
C VAL A 18 31.73 31.24 12.07
N LEU A 19 31.46 32.03 11.06
CA LEU A 19 31.87 31.82 9.68
C LEU A 19 33.33 32.22 9.37
N LYS A 20 33.95 33.03 10.25
CA LYS A 20 35.36 33.44 10.09
C LYS A 20 36.39 32.48 10.72
N ALA A 21 35.92 31.56 11.58
CA ALA A 21 36.77 30.58 12.26
C ALA A 21 37.01 29.27 11.47
N LEU A 22 36.40 29.12 10.30
CA LEU A 22 36.51 27.92 9.44
C LEU A 22 37.39 28.12 8.18
N GLY A 23 38.16 29.17 8.14
CA GLY A 23 39.11 29.41 7.05
C GLY A 23 40.55 29.33 7.51
N LEU A 24 41.29 28.40 6.89
CA LEU A 24 42.77 28.20 6.90
C LEU A 24 43.26 27.00 7.71
N GLY A 25 43.57 25.93 6.96
CA GLY A 25 44.30 24.79 7.46
C GLY A 25 44.21 23.56 6.56
N THR A 26 44.62 23.68 5.28
CA THR A 26 44.85 22.50 4.42
C THR A 26 46.11 21.80 4.90
N VAL A 27 45.95 20.71 5.65
CA VAL A 27 47.02 19.70 5.82
C VAL A 27 46.57 18.45 5.06
N ALA A 28 47.18 18.22 3.92
CA ALA A 28 47.02 17.00 3.15
C ALA A 28 47.74 15.85 3.86
N LEU A 29 46.97 15.04 4.58
CA LEU A 29 47.42 13.71 5.02
C LEU A 29 46.86 12.68 4.02
N THR A 30 47.73 12.26 3.12
CA THR A 30 47.53 11.15 2.21
C THR A 30 47.54 9.84 2.97
N PHE A 31 46.35 9.27 3.24
CA PHE A 31 46.18 7.87 3.61
C PHE A 31 45.79 7.06 2.37
N PRO A 32 46.69 6.18 1.84
CA PRO A 32 46.34 5.30 0.74
C PRO A 32 45.61 4.07 1.29
N GLY A 33 44.30 4.15 1.52
CA GLY A 33 43.55 3.00 2.02
C GLY A 33 42.04 3.22 2.18
N LEU A 34 41.53 4.45 2.10
CA LEU A 34 40.13 4.76 2.40
C LEU A 34 39.26 5.12 1.18
N LEU A 35 39.78 4.94 -0.04
CA LEU A 35 39.07 5.28 -1.29
C LEU A 35 38.32 4.08 -1.93
N ARG A 36 38.13 2.96 -1.21
CA ARG A 36 37.44 1.77 -1.76
C ARG A 36 36.06 1.46 -1.17
N SER A 37 35.56 2.29 -0.28
CA SER A 37 34.25 2.01 0.36
C SER A 37 33.07 2.91 -0.06
N THR A 38 33.28 3.92 -0.90
CA THR A 38 32.21 4.85 -1.31
C THR A 38 31.51 4.48 -2.62
N THR A 39 31.94 3.43 -3.31
CA THR A 39 31.33 2.99 -4.58
C THR A 39 30.42 1.78 -4.44
N ALA A 40 30.30 1.18 -3.27
CA ALA A 40 29.40 0.05 -3.03
C ALA A 40 28.00 0.46 -2.50
N LEU A 41 27.75 1.75 -2.20
CA LEU A 41 26.43 2.32 -1.92
C LEU A 41 25.71 2.79 -3.19
N ALA A 42 26.23 2.48 -4.35
CA ALA A 42 25.70 2.87 -5.64
C ALA A 42 24.63 1.89 -6.12
N LYS A 43 23.43 2.40 -6.27
CA LYS A 43 22.29 1.80 -6.95
C LYS A 43 21.51 0.72 -6.18
N GLN A 44 20.95 1.06 -5.04
CA GLN A 44 19.60 0.61 -4.79
C GLN A 44 18.72 1.27 -5.87
N ALA A 45 18.26 0.48 -6.83
CA ALA A 45 17.43 0.99 -7.93
C ALA A 45 16.28 1.77 -7.30
N GLU A 46 16.14 3.02 -7.68
CA GLU A 46 15.13 3.94 -7.16
C GLU A 46 13.76 3.32 -7.43
N ILE A 47 13.06 2.94 -6.37
CA ILE A 47 11.73 2.32 -6.47
C ILE A 47 10.67 3.41 -6.60
N ALA A 48 9.55 3.08 -7.27
CA ALA A 48 8.41 3.98 -7.39
C ALA A 48 7.75 4.21 -6.04
N LEU A 49 7.95 5.39 -5.46
CA LEU A 49 7.30 5.88 -4.25
C LEU A 49 6.19 6.86 -4.63
N LYS A 50 5.12 6.87 -3.87
CA LYS A 50 3.99 7.80 -4.01
C LYS A 50 3.68 8.46 -2.66
N PRO A 51 3.35 9.75 -2.64
CA PRO A 51 2.97 10.42 -1.40
C PRO A 51 1.58 9.97 -0.94
N ILE A 52 1.39 9.94 0.36
CA ILE A 52 0.08 10.09 0.99
C ILE A 52 -0.23 11.59 0.94
N PRO A 53 -1.19 12.08 0.12
CA PRO A 53 -1.22 13.51 -0.25
C PRO A 53 -1.34 14.46 0.95
N ARG A 54 -2.06 14.06 2.00
CA ARG A 54 -2.30 14.92 3.18
C ARG A 54 -1.08 15.13 4.07
N THR A 55 -0.16 14.19 4.08
CA THR A 55 1.01 14.23 4.99
C THR A 55 2.32 14.34 4.25
N GLY A 56 2.35 14.01 2.96
CA GLY A 56 3.57 13.91 2.18
C GLY A 56 4.40 12.65 2.49
N GLU A 57 3.93 11.77 3.40
CA GLU A 57 4.61 10.50 3.68
C GLU A 57 4.70 9.65 2.42
N MET A 58 5.92 9.22 2.09
CA MET A 58 6.17 8.42 0.89
C MET A 58 6.00 6.94 1.17
N VAL A 59 5.18 6.26 0.36
CA VAL A 59 4.97 4.82 0.43
C VAL A 59 5.25 4.16 -0.92
N PRO A 60 5.72 2.89 -0.95
CA PRO A 60 5.89 2.14 -2.20
C PRO A 60 4.56 2.01 -2.95
N ALA A 61 4.59 2.26 -4.26
CA ALA A 61 3.39 2.22 -5.09
C ALA A 61 2.80 0.81 -5.31
N VAL A 62 3.54 -0.24 -4.93
CA VAL A 62 3.06 -1.64 -4.93
C VAL A 62 3.14 -2.19 -3.51
N GLY A 63 2.01 -2.61 -2.99
CA GLY A 63 1.83 -3.27 -1.70
C GLY A 63 1.59 -4.78 -1.86
N LEU A 64 1.19 -5.42 -0.77
CA LEU A 64 0.84 -6.84 -0.70
C LEU A 64 -0.58 -6.99 -0.16
N GLY A 65 -1.50 -7.49 -1.00
CA GLY A 65 -2.83 -7.91 -0.58
C GLY A 65 -2.81 -9.32 0.01
N THR A 66 -3.61 -9.57 1.03
CA THR A 66 -3.60 -10.86 1.74
C THR A 66 -4.90 -11.65 1.65
N HIS A 67 -5.94 -11.07 1.04
CA HIS A 67 -7.23 -11.75 0.88
C HIS A 67 -7.09 -13.10 0.19
N MET A 68 -7.48 -14.18 0.87
CA MET A 68 -7.41 -15.58 0.42
C MET A 68 -5.97 -16.10 0.15
N ALA A 69 -4.96 -15.24 0.22
CA ALA A 69 -3.57 -15.66 0.02
C ALA A 69 -2.90 -16.05 1.34
N PHE A 70 -3.20 -15.35 2.44
CA PHE A 70 -2.58 -15.57 3.75
C PHE A 70 -3.49 -16.29 4.76
N ASP A 71 -4.65 -16.77 4.33
CA ASP A 71 -5.58 -17.53 5.17
C ASP A 71 -5.12 -18.98 5.31
N VAL A 72 -4.04 -19.19 6.06
CA VAL A 72 -3.50 -20.51 6.39
C VAL A 72 -3.37 -20.67 7.90
N LYS A 73 -3.98 -21.74 8.45
CA LYS A 73 -3.96 -21.99 9.89
C LYS A 73 -2.54 -22.30 10.39
N PRO A 74 -2.16 -21.82 11.60
CA PRO A 74 -0.96 -22.28 12.27
C PRO A 74 -0.90 -23.83 12.32
N GLY A 75 0.29 -24.39 12.15
CA GLY A 75 0.49 -25.83 12.06
C GLY A 75 0.26 -26.46 10.65
N LYS A 76 -0.23 -25.68 9.68
CA LYS A 76 -0.24 -26.09 8.28
C LYS A 76 1.00 -25.57 7.55
N PRO A 77 1.45 -26.21 6.45
CA PRO A 77 2.59 -25.71 5.67
C PRO A 77 2.32 -24.29 5.16
N ARG A 78 3.08 -23.30 5.65
CA ARG A 78 2.92 -21.89 5.28
C ARG A 78 4.24 -21.13 5.10
N ASP A 79 5.38 -21.82 5.09
CA ASP A 79 6.70 -21.21 4.93
C ASP A 79 6.83 -20.41 3.62
N HIS A 80 6.19 -20.88 2.55
CA HIS A 80 6.12 -20.16 1.27
C HIS A 80 5.51 -18.74 1.41
N LEU A 81 4.62 -18.52 2.38
CA LEU A 81 4.05 -17.18 2.65
C LEU A 81 5.05 -16.28 3.37
N ARG A 82 5.88 -16.85 4.25
CA ARG A 82 7.01 -16.11 4.83
C ARG A 82 7.99 -15.69 3.73
N ASP A 83 8.26 -16.57 2.77
CA ASP A 83 9.12 -16.25 1.62
C ASP A 83 8.49 -15.17 0.74
N VAL A 84 7.18 -15.21 0.49
CA VAL A 84 6.44 -14.13 -0.20
C VAL A 84 6.66 -12.80 0.54
N MET A 85 6.48 -12.79 1.87
CA MET A 85 6.65 -11.55 2.66
C MET A 85 8.10 -11.06 2.67
N LYS A 86 9.07 -11.98 2.75
CA LYS A 86 10.49 -11.64 2.68
C LYS A 86 10.85 -11.00 1.33
N ILE A 87 10.46 -11.63 0.22
CA ILE A 87 10.70 -11.10 -1.14
C ILE A 87 10.03 -9.74 -1.33
N PHE A 88 8.80 -9.59 -0.83
CA PHE A 88 8.09 -8.30 -0.83
C PHE A 88 8.88 -7.22 -0.11
N PHE A 89 9.33 -7.48 1.11
CA PHE A 89 10.05 -6.52 1.93
C PHE A 89 11.43 -6.17 1.35
N ASP A 90 12.20 -7.18 0.95
CA ASP A 90 13.53 -7.02 0.34
C ASP A 90 13.47 -6.26 -0.99
N GLY A 91 12.38 -6.43 -1.75
CA GLY A 91 12.11 -5.71 -2.99
C GLY A 91 11.65 -4.25 -2.79
N GLY A 92 11.59 -3.76 -1.56
CA GLY A 92 11.22 -2.39 -1.20
C GLY A 92 9.74 -2.20 -0.82
N GLY A 93 8.94 -3.26 -0.83
CA GLY A 93 7.54 -3.20 -0.39
C GLY A 93 7.41 -2.93 1.12
N ARG A 94 6.37 -2.19 1.50
CA ARG A 94 6.09 -1.87 2.91
C ARG A 94 4.60 -1.94 3.24
N VAL A 95 3.72 -1.66 2.31
CA VAL A 95 2.26 -1.59 2.51
C VAL A 95 1.67 -2.99 2.44
N ILE A 96 1.06 -3.47 3.52
CA ILE A 96 0.33 -4.75 3.55
C ILE A 96 -1.14 -4.49 3.85
N ASP A 97 -2.03 -4.98 2.98
CA ASP A 97 -3.48 -4.88 3.15
C ASP A 97 -4.03 -6.19 3.70
N THR A 98 -4.75 -6.11 4.81
CA THR A 98 -5.39 -7.24 5.48
C THR A 98 -6.79 -6.90 6.00
N SER A 99 -7.43 -7.83 6.71
CA SER A 99 -8.74 -7.64 7.33
C SER A 99 -9.04 -8.78 8.31
N PRO A 100 -9.78 -8.53 9.40
CA PRO A 100 -10.36 -9.58 10.26
C PRO A 100 -11.21 -10.61 9.50
N LEU A 101 -11.76 -10.24 8.33
CA LEU A 101 -12.55 -11.14 7.47
C LEU A 101 -11.70 -12.06 6.58
N TYR A 102 -10.38 -11.94 6.61
CA TYR A 102 -9.48 -12.74 5.76
C TYR A 102 -8.97 -14.00 6.47
N GLY A 103 -9.77 -14.55 7.38
CA GLY A 103 -9.46 -15.76 8.13
C GLY A 103 -8.23 -15.59 9.03
N MET A 104 -7.16 -16.34 8.73
CA MET A 104 -5.91 -16.32 9.51
C MET A 104 -4.86 -15.34 8.97
N ALA A 105 -5.23 -14.45 8.04
CA ALA A 105 -4.26 -13.56 7.38
C ALA A 105 -3.53 -12.65 8.38
N GLU A 106 -4.25 -12.01 9.32
CA GLU A 106 -3.64 -11.16 10.35
C GLU A 106 -2.62 -11.93 11.20
N VAL A 107 -2.97 -13.15 11.62
CA VAL A 107 -2.06 -14.03 12.39
C VAL A 107 -0.82 -14.40 11.57
N SER A 108 -1.02 -14.76 10.29
CA SER A 108 0.09 -15.11 9.39
C SER A 108 1.03 -13.92 9.20
N ILE A 109 0.49 -12.70 9.03
CA ILE A 109 1.29 -11.47 8.89
C ILE A 109 2.07 -11.21 10.18
N GLY A 110 1.41 -11.23 11.34
CA GLY A 110 2.04 -10.98 12.63
C GLY A 110 3.19 -11.95 12.91
N ASP A 111 2.95 -13.25 12.71
CA ASP A 111 3.97 -14.30 12.91
C ASP A 111 5.18 -14.09 12.00
N PHE A 112 4.94 -13.87 10.69
CA PHE A 112 6.04 -13.75 9.73
C PHE A 112 6.78 -12.42 9.85
N ALA A 113 6.08 -11.32 10.10
CA ALA A 113 6.71 -10.01 10.32
C ALA A 113 7.62 -10.05 11.55
N THR A 114 7.18 -10.71 12.62
CA THR A 114 7.98 -10.89 13.84
C THR A 114 9.18 -11.80 13.59
N ALA A 115 8.98 -12.93 12.90
CA ALA A 115 10.06 -13.86 12.56
C ALA A 115 11.12 -13.24 11.65
N LEU A 116 10.74 -12.29 10.80
CA LEU A 116 11.63 -11.55 9.89
C LEU A 116 12.22 -10.28 10.54
N GLY A 117 11.76 -9.88 11.73
CA GLY A 117 12.22 -8.67 12.41
C GLY A 117 11.76 -7.36 11.73
N ILE A 118 10.67 -7.38 10.96
CA ILE A 118 10.22 -6.26 10.12
C ILE A 118 8.92 -5.60 10.61
N THR A 119 8.33 -6.06 11.71
CA THR A 119 6.99 -5.64 12.19
C THR A 119 6.81 -4.12 12.22
N ARG A 120 7.80 -3.37 12.73
CA ARG A 120 7.72 -1.90 12.85
C ARG A 120 8.01 -1.14 11.56
N GLN A 121 8.50 -1.83 10.53
CA GLN A 121 8.86 -1.24 9.23
C GLN A 121 7.74 -1.36 8.21
N LEU A 122 6.68 -2.10 8.54
CA LEU A 122 5.52 -2.28 7.68
C LEU A 122 4.49 -1.18 7.91
N PHE A 123 3.85 -0.76 6.82
CA PHE A 123 2.63 0.04 6.83
C PHE A 123 1.45 -0.93 6.72
N ILE A 124 0.69 -1.09 7.79
CA ILE A 124 -0.45 -2.01 7.85
C ILE A 124 -1.75 -1.28 7.53
N ALA A 125 -2.38 -1.68 6.43
CA ALA A 125 -3.73 -1.27 6.06
C ALA A 125 -4.72 -2.37 6.46
N ASP A 126 -5.46 -2.12 7.53
CA ASP A 126 -6.43 -3.07 8.08
C ASP A 126 -7.86 -2.54 7.95
N LYS A 127 -8.85 -3.32 8.38
CA LYS A 127 -10.26 -3.00 8.17
C LYS A 127 -11.11 -3.29 9.40
N ILE A 128 -12.20 -2.53 9.52
CA ILE A 128 -13.30 -2.82 10.44
C ILE A 128 -14.51 -3.30 9.63
N TRP A 129 -15.09 -4.41 10.03
CA TRP A 129 -16.36 -4.91 9.54
C TRP A 129 -17.29 -5.17 10.70
N VAL A 130 -18.41 -4.47 10.73
CA VAL A 130 -19.39 -4.55 11.82
C VAL A 130 -20.65 -5.22 11.30
N THR A 131 -21.19 -6.17 12.06
CA THR A 131 -22.45 -6.86 11.73
C THR A 131 -23.66 -5.98 12.02
N GLY A 132 -24.82 -6.34 11.45
CA GLY A 132 -26.07 -5.60 11.59
C GLY A 132 -26.56 -5.43 13.04
N GLU A 133 -26.20 -6.32 13.94
CA GLU A 133 -26.56 -6.26 15.36
C GLU A 133 -25.98 -5.03 16.08
N TRP A 134 -24.90 -4.47 15.54
CA TRP A 134 -24.13 -3.42 16.19
C TRP A 134 -24.15 -2.10 15.40
N LEU A 135 -25.19 -1.87 14.62
CA LEU A 135 -25.28 -0.69 13.76
C LEU A 135 -25.36 0.63 14.54
N GLY A 136 -25.81 0.61 15.78
CA GLY A 136 -26.00 1.80 16.61
C GLY A 136 -24.81 2.16 17.50
N ASP A 137 -23.80 1.28 17.63
CA ASP A 137 -22.66 1.50 18.51
C ASP A 137 -21.33 1.06 17.88
N ASP A 138 -20.21 1.42 18.51
CA ASP A 138 -18.85 1.13 18.07
C ASP A 138 -18.15 0.01 18.87
N SER A 139 -18.82 -0.58 19.88
CA SER A 139 -18.20 -1.55 20.79
C SER A 139 -17.64 -2.77 20.07
N HIS A 140 -18.31 -3.24 19.03
CA HIS A 140 -17.83 -4.33 18.20
C HIS A 140 -16.59 -3.91 17.38
N ALA A 141 -16.60 -2.71 16.84
CA ALA A 141 -15.46 -2.16 16.10
C ALA A 141 -14.22 -1.99 17.00
N GLN A 142 -14.40 -1.52 18.23
CA GLN A 142 -13.33 -1.44 19.23
C GLN A 142 -12.71 -2.80 19.51
N ARG A 143 -13.54 -3.83 19.72
CA ARG A 143 -13.05 -5.20 19.94
C ARG A 143 -12.35 -5.78 18.71
N GLN A 144 -12.83 -5.45 17.51
CA GLN A 144 -12.13 -5.86 16.27
C GLN A 144 -10.74 -5.22 16.18
N LEU A 145 -10.65 -3.89 16.37
CA LEU A 145 -9.37 -3.17 16.33
C LEU A 145 -8.38 -3.74 17.34
N GLN A 146 -8.83 -3.98 18.59
CA GLN A 146 -7.97 -4.55 19.62
C GLN A 146 -7.44 -5.94 19.21
N ARG A 147 -8.30 -6.82 18.70
CA ARG A 147 -7.89 -8.15 18.24
C ARG A 147 -6.96 -8.10 17.02
N SER A 148 -7.17 -7.14 16.12
CA SER A 148 -6.28 -6.94 14.97
C SER A 148 -4.89 -6.53 15.44
N MET A 149 -4.79 -5.57 16.37
CA MET A 149 -3.51 -5.17 16.93
C MET A 149 -2.78 -6.34 17.62
N GLU A 150 -3.48 -7.16 18.40
CA GLU A 150 -2.94 -8.36 19.04
C GLU A 150 -2.41 -9.37 18.02
N ARG A 151 -3.18 -9.69 16.97
CA ARG A 151 -2.79 -10.65 15.93
C ARG A 151 -1.63 -10.17 15.07
N LEU A 152 -1.56 -8.86 14.84
CA LEU A 152 -0.52 -8.22 14.03
C LEU A 152 0.73 -7.84 14.82
N TRP A 153 0.72 -8.06 16.16
CA TRP A 153 1.79 -7.65 17.08
C TRP A 153 2.09 -6.15 16.98
N ARG A 154 1.04 -5.32 16.97
CA ARG A 154 1.12 -3.87 16.82
C ARG A 154 0.34 -3.13 17.90
N ASP A 155 0.87 -1.99 18.32
CA ASP A 155 0.19 -1.07 19.24
C ASP A 155 -0.61 0.00 18.47
N GLN A 156 -0.35 0.14 17.18
CA GLN A 156 -0.98 1.11 16.29
C GLN A 156 -1.15 0.51 14.90
N ILE A 157 -2.30 0.76 14.27
CA ILE A 157 -2.56 0.44 12.86
C ILE A 157 -2.31 1.68 12.00
N ASP A 158 -1.58 1.55 10.91
CA ASP A 158 -1.26 2.70 10.06
C ASP A 158 -2.50 3.21 9.35
N LEU A 159 -3.23 2.35 8.64
CA LEU A 159 -4.48 2.70 7.98
C LEU A 159 -5.60 1.75 8.43
N LEU A 160 -6.68 2.31 8.97
CA LEU A 160 -7.89 1.56 9.25
C LEU A 160 -9.01 1.97 8.29
N GLN A 161 -9.74 0.99 7.75
CA GLN A 161 -10.76 1.24 6.73
C GLN A 161 -12.09 0.57 7.10
N VAL A 162 -13.21 1.28 6.87
CA VAL A 162 -14.53 0.65 6.97
C VAL A 162 -14.72 -0.30 5.80
N HIS A 163 -14.84 -1.59 6.11
CA HIS A 163 -14.95 -2.66 5.12
C HIS A 163 -16.37 -2.74 4.55
N SER A 164 -16.47 -2.66 3.23
CA SER A 164 -17.74 -2.78 2.49
C SER A 164 -18.83 -1.78 2.93
N LEU A 165 -18.41 -0.62 3.48
CA LEU A 165 -19.28 0.47 3.96
C LEU A 165 -20.24 0.07 5.10
N VAL A 166 -20.04 -1.07 5.74
CA VAL A 166 -20.92 -1.54 6.82
C VAL A 166 -20.81 -0.61 8.01
N ASN A 167 -21.94 -0.02 8.40
CA ASN A 167 -22.05 0.96 9.49
C ASN A 167 -21.07 2.13 9.41
N ALA A 168 -20.78 2.60 8.18
CA ALA A 168 -19.69 3.55 7.92
C ALA A 168 -19.80 4.84 8.74
N ARG A 169 -21.01 5.37 8.97
CA ARG A 169 -21.20 6.64 9.70
C ARG A 169 -20.72 6.52 11.14
N THR A 170 -21.17 5.49 11.87
CA THR A 170 -20.81 5.26 13.28
C THR A 170 -19.31 4.92 13.40
N VAL A 171 -18.84 4.01 12.55
CA VAL A 171 -17.44 3.54 12.63
C VAL A 171 -16.44 4.65 12.28
N LEU A 172 -16.73 5.50 11.29
CA LEU A 172 -15.86 6.62 10.95
C LEU A 172 -15.75 7.64 12.08
N GLN A 173 -16.83 7.88 12.84
CA GLN A 173 -16.76 8.76 14.02
C GLN A 173 -15.81 8.19 15.09
N ALA A 174 -15.96 6.90 15.40
CA ALA A 174 -15.06 6.22 16.33
C ALA A 174 -13.60 6.24 15.82
N MET A 175 -13.38 6.01 14.52
CA MET A 175 -12.05 6.05 13.91
C MET A 175 -11.40 7.44 13.99
N GLN A 176 -12.18 8.52 13.94
CA GLN A 176 -11.67 9.88 14.16
C GLN A 176 -11.12 10.07 15.57
N GLU A 177 -11.82 9.53 16.59
CA GLU A 177 -11.32 9.56 17.97
C GLU A 177 -10.08 8.67 18.13
N TRP A 178 -10.08 7.45 17.59
CA TRP A 178 -8.90 6.57 17.63
C TRP A 178 -7.68 7.16 16.92
N LYS A 179 -7.90 8.00 15.90
CA LYS A 179 -6.82 8.74 15.25
C LYS A 179 -6.24 9.81 16.18
N LYS A 180 -7.09 10.53 16.92
CA LYS A 180 -6.64 11.51 17.94
C LYS A 180 -5.90 10.84 19.09
N GLU A 181 -6.36 9.64 19.50
CA GLU A 181 -5.72 8.82 20.53
C GLU A 181 -4.41 8.17 20.07
N GLY A 182 -4.07 8.25 18.78
CA GLY A 182 -2.88 7.62 18.21
C GLY A 182 -2.98 6.11 18.02
N ARG A 183 -4.17 5.52 18.13
CA ARG A 183 -4.39 4.08 17.88
C ARG A 183 -4.35 3.74 16.40
N ILE A 184 -4.72 4.69 15.55
CA ILE A 184 -4.58 4.60 14.10
C ILE A 184 -3.96 5.88 13.58
N ARG A 185 -3.27 5.81 12.41
CA ARG A 185 -2.65 6.98 11.79
C ARG A 185 -3.54 7.59 10.70
N TYR A 186 -4.16 6.74 9.90
CA TYR A 186 -5.02 7.12 8.78
C TYR A 186 -6.34 6.38 8.84
N LEU A 187 -7.39 7.01 8.34
CA LEU A 187 -8.72 6.42 8.22
C LEU A 187 -9.22 6.43 6.78
N GLY A 188 -10.06 5.46 6.44
CA GLY A 188 -10.60 5.34 5.11
C GLY A 188 -11.84 4.43 5.01
N VAL A 189 -12.28 4.25 3.78
CA VAL A 189 -13.35 3.29 3.43
C VAL A 189 -12.92 2.44 2.26
N THR A 190 -13.51 1.23 2.15
CA THR A 190 -13.23 0.35 1.02
C THR A 190 -14.46 -0.38 0.50
N HIS A 191 -14.57 -0.50 -0.81
CA HIS A 191 -15.47 -1.43 -1.47
C HIS A 191 -14.91 -1.87 -2.83
N HIS A 192 -14.94 -3.19 -3.11
CA HIS A 192 -14.40 -3.73 -4.36
C HIS A 192 -15.40 -3.76 -5.53
N GLN A 193 -16.69 -3.54 -5.26
CA GLN A 193 -17.73 -3.58 -6.31
C GLN A 193 -18.00 -2.18 -6.85
N PRO A 194 -17.90 -1.97 -8.17
CA PRO A 194 -18.14 -0.66 -8.80
C PRO A 194 -19.55 -0.10 -8.54
N SER A 195 -20.57 -0.96 -8.36
CA SER A 195 -21.93 -0.54 -8.03
C SER A 195 -22.05 0.28 -6.73
N TYR A 196 -21.07 0.21 -5.83
CA TYR A 196 -21.00 1.00 -4.60
C TYR A 196 -20.21 2.31 -4.72
N PHE A 197 -19.63 2.59 -5.87
CA PHE A 197 -18.79 3.79 -6.04
C PHE A 197 -19.57 5.09 -5.85
N ASN A 198 -20.86 5.13 -6.23
CA ASN A 198 -21.72 6.28 -5.97
C ASN A 198 -21.95 6.54 -4.46
N LEU A 199 -21.83 5.51 -3.62
CA LEU A 199 -21.92 5.65 -2.16
C LEU A 199 -20.59 6.10 -1.54
N ILE A 200 -19.46 5.74 -2.18
CA ILE A 200 -18.10 6.14 -1.75
C ILE A 200 -17.79 7.58 -2.15
N ALA A 201 -18.11 7.95 -3.38
CA ALA A 201 -17.69 9.21 -3.97
C ALA A 201 -18.02 10.45 -3.09
N PRO A 202 -19.21 10.58 -2.45
CA PRO A 202 -19.50 11.72 -1.57
C PRO A 202 -18.54 11.86 -0.37
N TRP A 203 -18.00 10.76 0.15
CA TRP A 203 -17.00 10.82 1.22
C TRP A 203 -15.66 11.37 0.74
N VAL A 204 -15.26 10.98 -0.47
CA VAL A 204 -14.03 11.45 -1.10
C VAL A 204 -14.16 12.93 -1.47
N GLU A 205 -15.25 13.31 -2.14
CA GLU A 205 -15.55 14.69 -2.57
C GLU A 205 -15.59 15.70 -1.42
N LYS A 206 -16.04 15.26 -0.24
CA LYS A 206 -16.01 16.09 0.98
C LYS A 206 -14.64 16.17 1.63
N GLY A 207 -13.66 15.44 1.15
CA GLY A 207 -12.35 15.36 1.79
C GLY A 207 -12.39 14.79 3.20
N ALA A 208 -13.35 13.92 3.52
CA ALA A 208 -13.55 13.38 4.86
C ALA A 208 -12.63 12.20 5.19
N LEU A 209 -11.89 11.70 4.22
CA LEU A 209 -11.08 10.48 4.31
C LEU A 209 -9.61 10.78 4.04
N ASP A 210 -8.71 10.07 4.73
CA ASP A 210 -7.29 10.05 4.36
C ASP A 210 -7.06 9.09 3.18
N PHE A 211 -7.78 7.97 3.15
CA PHE A 211 -7.69 6.94 2.12
C PHE A 211 -9.05 6.51 1.60
N VAL A 212 -9.06 6.13 0.34
CA VAL A 212 -10.14 5.33 -0.26
C VAL A 212 -9.53 4.11 -0.95
N GLN A 213 -10.14 2.92 -0.74
CA GLN A 213 -9.69 1.71 -1.42
C GLN A 213 -10.79 1.22 -2.36
N VAL A 214 -10.49 1.13 -3.64
CA VAL A 214 -11.43 0.76 -4.70
C VAL A 214 -10.82 -0.19 -5.72
N ARG A 215 -11.67 -0.93 -6.42
CA ARG A 215 -11.27 -1.72 -7.58
C ARG A 215 -10.91 -0.80 -8.74
N TYR A 216 -9.71 -1.00 -9.26
CA TYR A 216 -9.24 -0.30 -10.44
C TYR A 216 -8.25 -1.16 -11.21
N SER A 217 -8.43 -1.28 -12.52
CA SER A 217 -7.59 -2.07 -13.42
C SER A 217 -7.79 -1.62 -14.86
N LEU A 218 -6.97 -2.11 -15.77
CA LEU A 218 -7.18 -1.90 -17.23
C LEU A 218 -8.59 -2.27 -17.68
N ALA A 219 -9.21 -3.30 -17.12
CA ALA A 219 -10.56 -3.74 -17.49
C ALA A 219 -11.68 -3.04 -16.69
N THR A 220 -11.39 -2.51 -15.49
CA THR A 220 -12.40 -1.86 -14.62
C THR A 220 -11.97 -0.46 -14.30
N ARG A 221 -12.51 0.54 -15.02
CA ARG A 221 -12.06 1.93 -14.95
C ARG A 221 -13.10 2.92 -14.39
N LEU A 222 -14.23 2.43 -13.91
CA LEU A 222 -15.32 3.29 -13.40
C LEU A 222 -14.86 4.30 -12.35
N ALA A 223 -13.79 4.00 -11.59
CA ALA A 223 -13.23 4.94 -10.61
C ALA A 223 -12.69 6.24 -11.25
N GLU A 224 -12.31 6.22 -12.53
CA GLU A 224 -11.82 7.40 -13.26
C GLU A 224 -12.91 8.46 -13.49
N GLU A 225 -14.19 8.07 -13.47
CA GLU A 225 -15.29 8.99 -13.72
C GLU A 225 -15.51 9.99 -12.57
N ARG A 226 -15.32 9.55 -11.31
CA ARG A 226 -15.66 10.38 -10.15
C ARG A 226 -14.67 10.26 -8.98
N ILE A 227 -14.28 9.03 -8.59
CA ILE A 227 -13.49 8.82 -7.37
C ILE A 227 -12.06 9.31 -7.53
N LEU A 228 -11.38 8.97 -8.64
CA LEU A 228 -9.99 9.35 -8.83
C LEU A 228 -9.82 10.87 -9.02
N PRO A 229 -10.66 11.59 -9.80
CA PRO A 229 -10.63 13.05 -9.84
C PRO A 229 -10.86 13.68 -8.47
N ALA A 230 -11.91 13.27 -7.76
CA ALA A 230 -12.20 13.79 -6.42
C ALA A 230 -11.07 13.54 -5.42
N ALA A 231 -10.39 12.39 -5.53
CA ALA A 231 -9.25 12.07 -4.67
C ALA A 231 -8.05 13.01 -4.91
N LEU A 232 -7.80 13.39 -6.16
CA LEU A 232 -6.79 14.40 -6.50
C LEU A 232 -7.14 15.77 -5.92
N ASP A 233 -8.39 16.19 -6.07
CA ASP A 233 -8.86 17.52 -5.63
C ASP A 233 -8.82 17.65 -4.10
N THR A 234 -9.12 16.56 -3.38
CA THR A 234 -9.23 16.58 -1.90
C THR A 234 -8.00 16.11 -1.17
N GLY A 235 -6.99 15.62 -1.88
CA GLY A 235 -5.80 15.04 -1.27
C GLY A 235 -6.08 13.70 -0.56
N THR A 236 -7.08 12.93 -1.04
CA THR A 236 -7.36 11.59 -0.53
C THR A 236 -6.46 10.57 -1.24
N ALA A 237 -5.72 9.77 -0.48
CA ALA A 237 -4.89 8.72 -1.04
C ALA A 237 -5.74 7.56 -1.60
N VAL A 238 -5.35 7.01 -2.75
CA VAL A 238 -6.09 5.91 -3.38
C VAL A 238 -5.28 4.62 -3.31
N MET A 239 -5.87 3.62 -2.66
CA MET A 239 -5.39 2.24 -2.67
C MET A 239 -6.21 1.42 -3.67
N VAL A 240 -5.54 0.64 -4.51
CA VAL A 240 -6.20 -0.13 -5.57
C VAL A 240 -6.23 -1.61 -5.21
N ASN A 241 -7.44 -2.15 -5.01
CA ASN A 241 -7.65 -3.58 -4.89
C ASN A 241 -7.99 -4.21 -6.25
N MET A 242 -7.87 -5.54 -6.33
CA MET A 242 -8.15 -6.34 -7.54
C MET A 242 -7.39 -5.89 -8.82
N PRO A 243 -6.10 -5.52 -8.75
CA PRO A 243 -5.35 -4.99 -9.89
C PRO A 243 -5.30 -5.96 -11.08
N PHE A 244 -5.41 -7.26 -10.82
CA PHE A 244 -5.39 -8.34 -11.84
C PHE A 244 -6.76 -8.96 -12.08
N GLU A 245 -7.84 -8.32 -11.63
CA GLU A 245 -9.20 -8.85 -11.77
C GLU A 245 -9.34 -10.31 -11.30
N LYS A 246 -8.72 -10.63 -10.15
CA LYS A 246 -8.66 -12.01 -9.63
C LYS A 246 -8.05 -13.00 -10.63
N ALA A 247 -6.94 -12.61 -11.23
CA ALA A 247 -6.20 -13.35 -12.26
C ALA A 247 -6.92 -13.51 -13.62
N ARG A 248 -8.03 -12.81 -13.86
CA ARG A 248 -8.74 -12.88 -15.14
C ARG A 248 -7.94 -12.24 -16.27
N LEU A 249 -7.22 -11.16 -15.99
CA LEU A 249 -6.33 -10.54 -16.97
C LEU A 249 -5.27 -11.53 -17.46
N PHE A 250 -4.69 -12.35 -16.58
CA PHE A 250 -3.73 -13.38 -16.97
C PHE A 250 -4.34 -14.49 -17.82
N LYS A 251 -5.64 -14.77 -17.67
CA LYS A 251 -6.30 -15.78 -18.50
C LYS A 251 -6.40 -15.37 -19.96
N ILE A 252 -6.77 -14.10 -20.20
CA ILE A 252 -6.96 -13.61 -21.59
C ILE A 252 -5.63 -13.37 -22.30
N VAL A 253 -4.55 -13.07 -21.59
CA VAL A 253 -3.22 -12.88 -22.19
C VAL A 253 -2.37 -14.18 -22.17
N LYS A 254 -2.95 -15.31 -21.81
CA LYS A 254 -2.22 -16.58 -21.80
C LYS A 254 -1.74 -16.95 -23.21
N GLY A 255 -0.42 -17.12 -23.36
CA GLY A 255 0.21 -17.41 -24.65
C GLY A 255 0.39 -16.19 -25.55
N GLN A 256 -0.01 -15.01 -25.12
CA GLN A 256 0.26 -13.76 -25.84
C GLN A 256 1.61 -13.19 -25.38
N PRO A 257 2.49 -12.75 -26.29
CA PRO A 257 3.69 -12.00 -25.93
C PRO A 257 3.29 -10.61 -25.41
N LEU A 258 4.17 -10.00 -24.63
CA LEU A 258 4.08 -8.57 -24.34
C LEU A 258 4.22 -7.77 -25.64
N PRO A 259 3.55 -6.62 -25.78
CA PRO A 259 3.79 -5.73 -26.90
C PRO A 259 5.22 -5.17 -26.87
N ASP A 260 5.82 -4.94 -28.04
CA ASP A 260 7.22 -4.48 -28.14
C ASP A 260 7.51 -3.23 -27.30
N PHE A 261 6.56 -2.32 -27.22
CA PHE A 261 6.69 -1.09 -26.45
C PHE A 261 6.72 -1.31 -24.91
N ALA A 262 6.40 -2.50 -24.42
CA ALA A 262 6.49 -2.79 -22.99
C ALA A 262 7.92 -2.67 -22.45
N GLY A 263 8.94 -2.89 -23.32
CA GLY A 263 10.35 -2.69 -23.01
C GLY A 263 10.68 -1.22 -22.73
N GLU A 264 9.99 -0.24 -23.34
CA GLU A 264 10.21 1.20 -23.13
C GLU A 264 9.96 1.61 -21.64
N ILE A 265 9.10 0.87 -20.97
CA ILE A 265 8.79 1.06 -19.54
C ILE A 265 9.37 -0.04 -18.64
N GLY A 266 10.31 -0.84 -19.16
CA GLY A 266 10.99 -1.90 -18.42
C GLY A 266 10.06 -3.00 -17.90
N CYS A 267 9.00 -3.35 -18.64
CA CYS A 267 8.16 -4.49 -18.33
C CYS A 267 8.68 -5.76 -18.99
N GLU A 268 8.92 -6.79 -18.19
CA GLU A 268 9.32 -8.12 -18.62
C GLU A 268 8.16 -9.12 -18.58
N THR A 269 7.09 -8.77 -17.87
CA THR A 269 5.93 -9.65 -17.66
C THR A 269 4.62 -8.88 -17.71
N TRP A 270 3.52 -9.63 -17.94
CA TRP A 270 2.18 -9.08 -17.87
C TRP A 270 1.80 -8.53 -16.49
N ALA A 271 2.34 -9.08 -15.40
CA ALA A 271 2.08 -8.56 -14.06
C ALA A 271 2.66 -7.15 -13.88
N GLN A 272 3.91 -6.95 -14.32
CA GLN A 272 4.54 -5.63 -14.32
C GLN A 272 3.81 -4.65 -15.23
N PHE A 273 3.38 -5.08 -16.41
CA PHE A 273 2.59 -4.27 -17.35
C PHE A 273 1.30 -3.77 -16.71
N PHE A 274 0.51 -4.66 -16.10
CA PHE A 274 -0.75 -4.28 -15.46
C PHE A 274 -0.53 -3.37 -14.25
N LEU A 275 0.44 -3.67 -13.41
CA LEU A 275 0.73 -2.86 -12.22
C LEU A 275 1.26 -1.47 -12.59
N LYS A 276 2.18 -1.37 -13.53
CA LYS A 276 2.73 -0.08 -13.96
C LYS A 276 1.65 0.82 -14.55
N TRP A 277 0.70 0.26 -15.31
CA TRP A 277 -0.44 1.03 -15.79
C TRP A 277 -1.26 1.61 -14.63
N ILE A 278 -1.50 0.85 -13.56
CA ILE A 278 -2.27 1.30 -12.40
C ILE A 278 -1.52 2.36 -11.61
N ILE A 279 -0.28 2.06 -11.20
CA ILE A 279 0.49 2.92 -10.30
C ILE A 279 0.99 4.20 -10.96
N SER A 280 0.98 4.28 -12.29
CA SER A 280 1.29 5.51 -13.03
C SER A 280 0.15 6.53 -13.04
N HIS A 281 -1.08 6.14 -12.68
CA HIS A 281 -2.17 7.10 -12.55
C HIS A 281 -1.88 8.09 -11.41
N PRO A 282 -1.99 9.42 -11.63
CA PRO A 282 -1.59 10.43 -10.65
C PRO A 282 -2.33 10.33 -9.32
N ALA A 283 -3.61 9.92 -9.33
CA ALA A 283 -4.41 9.75 -8.13
C ALA A 283 -4.06 8.49 -7.32
N VAL A 284 -3.39 7.50 -7.93
CA VAL A 284 -3.13 6.21 -7.27
C VAL A 284 -1.90 6.30 -6.38
N THR A 285 -2.07 5.98 -5.11
CA THR A 285 -0.98 5.90 -4.12
C THR A 285 -0.37 4.50 -4.10
N CYS A 286 -1.18 3.44 -4.04
CA CYS A 286 -0.66 2.07 -3.93
C CYS A 286 -1.62 1.04 -4.55
N ALA A 287 -1.08 0.08 -5.30
CA ALA A 287 -1.82 -1.11 -5.77
C ALA A 287 -1.43 -2.32 -4.92
N ILE A 288 -2.43 -3.18 -4.55
CA ILE A 288 -2.24 -4.29 -3.62
C ILE A 288 -2.54 -5.66 -4.26
N PRO A 289 -1.68 -6.15 -5.17
CA PRO A 289 -1.79 -7.52 -5.68
C PRO A 289 -1.61 -8.54 -4.56
N ALA A 290 -2.33 -9.66 -4.65
CA ALA A 290 -2.23 -10.77 -3.70
C ALA A 290 -1.71 -12.04 -4.38
N THR A 291 -0.80 -12.76 -3.72
CA THR A 291 -0.28 -14.03 -4.20
C THR A 291 0.21 -14.91 -3.05
N THR A 292 0.18 -16.22 -3.27
CA THR A 292 0.82 -17.24 -2.40
C THR A 292 2.15 -17.73 -2.99
N ASN A 293 2.51 -17.30 -4.20
CA ASN A 293 3.67 -17.79 -4.92
C ASN A 293 4.84 -16.80 -4.83
N PRO A 294 6.00 -17.20 -4.25
CA PRO A 294 7.18 -16.36 -4.16
C PRO A 294 7.66 -15.78 -5.50
N LYS A 295 7.58 -16.55 -6.60
CA LYS A 295 7.95 -16.08 -7.93
C LYS A 295 7.02 -14.96 -8.43
N HIS A 296 5.71 -15.12 -8.23
CA HIS A 296 4.75 -14.05 -8.57
C HIS A 296 4.97 -12.80 -7.71
N GLN A 297 5.40 -12.97 -6.45
CA GLN A 297 5.71 -11.82 -5.61
C GLN A 297 6.94 -11.07 -6.08
N ALA A 298 7.99 -11.79 -6.48
CA ALA A 298 9.18 -11.19 -7.07
C ALA A 298 8.83 -10.38 -8.34
N ASP A 299 7.93 -10.91 -9.14
CA ASP A 299 7.45 -10.28 -10.36
C ASP A 299 6.59 -9.02 -10.06
N ASN A 300 5.64 -9.14 -9.11
CA ASN A 300 4.81 -8.01 -8.69
C ASN A 300 5.65 -6.84 -8.16
N ILE A 301 6.63 -7.12 -7.29
CA ILE A 301 7.44 -6.05 -6.66
C ILE A 301 8.43 -5.43 -7.66
N ALA A 302 8.81 -6.15 -8.70
CA ALA A 302 9.65 -5.63 -9.77
C ALA A 302 8.96 -4.49 -10.55
N ALA A 303 7.63 -4.39 -10.53
CA ALA A 303 6.90 -3.26 -11.11
C ALA A 303 7.23 -1.90 -10.46
N LEU A 304 7.83 -1.89 -9.26
CA LEU A 304 8.35 -0.68 -8.63
C LEU A 304 9.60 -0.10 -9.34
N LYS A 305 10.27 -0.88 -10.18
CA LYS A 305 11.55 -0.49 -10.80
C LYS A 305 11.35 0.06 -12.21
N GLY A 306 12.23 0.99 -12.60
CA GLY A 306 12.25 1.60 -13.93
C GLY A 306 11.15 2.64 -14.15
N PRO A 307 11.03 3.19 -15.37
CA PRO A 307 10.11 4.27 -15.65
C PRO A 307 8.65 3.85 -15.54
N LEU A 308 7.81 4.79 -15.09
CA LEU A 308 6.36 4.62 -15.10
C LEU A 308 5.78 5.17 -16.42
N PRO A 309 4.71 4.54 -16.95
CA PRO A 309 4.00 5.04 -18.12
C PRO A 309 3.50 6.46 -17.93
N ASP A 310 3.73 7.34 -18.88
CA ASP A 310 3.03 8.60 -19.01
C ASP A 310 1.60 8.43 -19.57
N LYS A 311 0.89 9.52 -19.79
CA LYS A 311 -0.48 9.49 -20.28
C LYS A 311 -0.60 8.84 -21.67
N GLU A 312 0.35 9.07 -22.55
CA GLU A 312 0.36 8.51 -23.91
C GLU A 312 0.62 7.01 -23.88
N MET A 313 1.63 6.60 -23.10
CA MET A 313 1.95 5.20 -22.90
C MET A 313 0.78 4.46 -22.26
N ARG A 314 0.14 5.01 -21.22
CA ARG A 314 -1.08 4.43 -20.63
C ARG A 314 -2.18 4.22 -21.70
N SER A 315 -2.35 5.18 -22.60
CA SER A 315 -3.31 5.05 -23.69
C SER A 315 -2.93 3.95 -24.68
N ARG A 316 -1.64 3.83 -25.03
CA ARG A 316 -1.12 2.73 -25.88
C ARG A 316 -1.35 1.37 -25.24
N MET A 317 -1.05 1.26 -23.94
CA MET A 317 -1.26 0.04 -23.16
C MET A 317 -2.73 -0.39 -23.16
N LEU A 318 -3.65 0.55 -22.94
CA LEU A 318 -5.08 0.28 -22.96
C LEU A 318 -5.55 -0.14 -24.34
N LYS A 319 -5.19 0.59 -25.42
CA LYS A 319 -5.53 0.25 -26.80
C LYS A 319 -5.03 -1.15 -27.18
N HIS A 320 -3.83 -1.51 -26.74
CA HIS A 320 -3.33 -2.85 -26.96
C HIS A 320 -4.21 -3.90 -26.26
N MET A 321 -4.59 -3.68 -25.00
CA MET A 321 -5.48 -4.61 -24.30
C MET A 321 -6.86 -4.72 -24.95
N GLU A 322 -7.37 -3.66 -25.55
CA GLU A 322 -8.64 -3.67 -26.27
C GLU A 322 -8.60 -4.53 -27.56
N THR A 323 -7.41 -4.85 -28.07
CA THR A 323 -7.24 -5.84 -29.17
C THR A 323 -7.23 -7.29 -28.70
N ILE A 324 -7.06 -7.53 -27.39
CA ILE A 324 -7.00 -8.89 -26.84
C ILE A 324 -8.44 -9.47 -26.77
N PRO A 325 -8.68 -10.66 -27.33
CA PRO A 325 -9.98 -11.31 -27.24
C PRO A 325 -10.48 -11.43 -25.80
N GLU A 326 -11.77 -11.27 -25.56
CA GLU A 326 -12.44 -11.40 -24.25
C GLU A 326 -12.09 -10.28 -23.23
N PHE A 327 -11.29 -9.27 -23.58
CA PHE A 327 -10.91 -8.20 -22.68
C PHE A 327 -12.13 -7.43 -22.14
N ASP A 328 -13.11 -7.14 -22.98
CA ASP A 328 -14.38 -6.47 -22.63
C ASP A 328 -15.25 -7.27 -21.65
N LYS A 329 -15.03 -8.57 -21.55
CA LYS A 329 -15.76 -9.48 -20.65
C LYS A 329 -15.12 -9.64 -19.27
N VAL A 330 -13.84 -9.26 -19.12
CA VAL A 330 -13.06 -9.50 -17.89
C VAL A 330 -13.76 -8.98 -16.64
N ALA A 331 -14.28 -7.75 -16.69
CA ALA A 331 -14.97 -7.13 -15.55
C ALA A 331 -16.24 -7.88 -15.15
N LYS A 332 -16.87 -8.59 -16.08
CA LYS A 332 -18.15 -9.31 -15.90
C LYS A 332 -17.96 -10.78 -15.54
N MET A 333 -16.76 -11.33 -15.61
CA MET A 333 -16.49 -12.75 -15.31
C MET A 333 -16.78 -13.08 -13.83
N PRO A 334 -17.17 -14.36 -13.52
CA PRO A 334 -17.45 -14.78 -12.15
C PRO A 334 -16.31 -14.54 -11.18
N ALA A 335 -16.62 -14.09 -9.97
CA ALA A 335 -15.62 -13.63 -9.00
C ALA A 335 -14.66 -14.71 -8.50
N TYR A 336 -15.05 -15.99 -8.46
CA TYR A 336 -14.29 -17.09 -7.86
C TYR A 336 -14.36 -18.36 -8.69
N PRO A 337 -13.76 -18.42 -9.90
CA PRO A 337 -13.85 -19.59 -10.73
C PRO A 337 -13.04 -20.74 -10.12
N GLY A 338 -13.73 -21.73 -9.53
CA GLY A 338 -13.20 -23.05 -9.22
C GLY A 338 -12.05 -23.15 -8.20
N LYS A 339 -11.78 -22.15 -7.37
CA LYS A 339 -10.76 -22.23 -6.32
C LYS A 339 -11.31 -22.79 -5.03
N THR A 340 -10.69 -23.82 -4.47
CA THR A 340 -10.85 -24.28 -3.09
C THR A 340 -9.75 -23.67 -2.23
N PHE A 341 -10.08 -23.36 -0.95
CA PHE A 341 -9.15 -22.79 0.02
C PHE A 341 -9.14 -23.66 1.27
N ASP A 342 -7.97 -23.94 1.78
CA ASP A 342 -7.78 -24.73 3.00
C ASP A 342 -7.79 -23.89 4.28
N GLY A 343 -8.05 -22.59 4.17
CA GLY A 343 -8.12 -21.65 5.26
C GLY A 343 -9.45 -21.66 6.03
N VAL A 344 -9.67 -20.64 6.85
CA VAL A 344 -10.89 -20.43 7.64
C VAL A 344 -12.03 -19.97 6.74
N VAL A 345 -11.73 -19.12 5.76
CA VAL A 345 -12.72 -18.62 4.81
C VAL A 345 -12.92 -19.65 3.70
N ARG A 346 -13.98 -20.43 3.83
CA ARG A 346 -14.39 -21.38 2.80
C ARG A 346 -15.36 -20.68 1.84
N ARG A 347 -15.01 -20.61 0.57
CA ARG A 347 -15.93 -20.19 -0.48
C ARG A 347 -16.26 -21.41 -1.31
N GLY A 348 -17.49 -21.91 -1.10
CA GLY A 348 -18.00 -23.05 -1.83
C GLY A 348 -18.00 -22.82 -3.35
N ARG A 349 -17.94 -23.89 -4.11
CA ARG A 349 -18.30 -23.88 -5.54
C ARG A 349 -19.76 -23.44 -5.64
N ARG A 350 -20.05 -22.39 -6.36
CA ARG A 350 -21.36 -22.15 -6.94
C ARG A 350 -21.38 -22.71 -8.33
#